data_49ab371f9cc119262a1eef8243352567
#
_entry.id   49ab371f9cc119262a1eef8243352567
#
_cell.length_a   1.000
_cell.length_b   1.000
_cell.length_c   1.000
_cell.angle_alpha   90.00
_cell.angle_beta   90.00
_cell.angle_gamma   90.00
#
_symmetry.space_group_name_H-M   'P 1'
#
loop_
_entity.id
_entity.type
_entity.pdbx_description
1 polymer ?
#
loop_
_entity_poly.entity_id
_entity_poly.type
_entity_poly.pdbx_seq_one_letter_code
_entity_poly.pdbx_strand_id
1 'polypeptide(L)'
;MGQKAARILSKIDVVIAILLAVGGFLGYRRGFLMELFFLCAMVLGVLIGFKLMGAGVEYLHKEFNADTTLLPYLSFLIIFILVVILVTFLGKQIKNSVDKTFLGRVDAAAGAIHGVLKYMFCVSVIIWLISSFHYSLPAQWTKNSWLYPVTEGFAPHLAGFFSGFLPVFKEIFKQF
;
A
#
# COMPACT_ATOMS: atom_id res chain seq x y z
N MET A 1 33.63 -24.77 22.13
CA MET A 1 33.16 -25.16 20.77
C MET A 1 31.64 -24.94 20.73
N GLY A 2 31.23 -23.87 20.09
CA GLY A 2 29.86 -23.42 20.12
C GLY A 2 28.95 -24.31 19.26
N GLN A 3 27.97 -24.90 19.87
CA GLN A 3 26.81 -25.44 19.15
C GLN A 3 26.14 -24.26 18.42
N LYS A 4 26.36 -24.17 17.12
CA LYS A 4 25.41 -23.49 16.22
C LYS A 4 24.12 -24.29 16.27
N ALA A 5 23.26 -23.97 17.26
CA ALA A 5 21.89 -24.46 17.25
C ALA A 5 21.33 -24.16 15.88
N ALA A 6 21.02 -25.19 15.10
CA ALA A 6 20.21 -25.08 13.92
C ALA A 6 18.93 -24.37 14.38
N ARG A 7 18.80 -23.10 14.03
CA ARG A 7 17.59 -22.33 14.32
C ARG A 7 16.47 -23.01 13.57
N ILE A 8 15.70 -23.81 14.28
CA ILE A 8 14.47 -24.40 13.74
C ILE A 8 13.59 -23.19 13.44
N LEU A 9 13.40 -22.89 12.16
CA LEU A 9 12.49 -21.85 11.70
C LEU A 9 11.16 -22.02 12.43
N SER A 10 10.76 -21.04 13.20
CA SER A 10 9.46 -21.06 13.87
C SER A 10 8.36 -21.13 12.81
N LYS A 11 7.22 -21.77 13.13
CA LYS A 11 6.08 -21.83 12.22
C LYS A 11 5.65 -20.44 11.72
N ILE A 12 5.76 -19.44 12.59
CA ILE A 12 5.44 -18.05 12.24
C ILE A 12 6.45 -17.45 11.26
N ASP A 13 7.75 -17.81 11.39
CA ASP A 13 8.77 -17.34 10.43
C ASP A 13 8.48 -17.85 9.02
N VAL A 14 8.03 -19.11 8.89
CA VAL A 14 7.67 -19.67 7.58
C VAL A 14 6.49 -18.92 6.98
N VAL A 15 5.46 -18.63 7.77
CA VAL A 15 4.29 -17.87 7.29
C VAL A 15 4.69 -16.46 6.86
N ILE A 16 5.45 -15.75 7.69
CA ILE A 16 5.93 -14.40 7.38
C ILE A 16 6.82 -14.44 6.13
N ALA A 17 7.76 -15.39 6.05
CA ALA A 17 8.65 -15.50 4.90
C ALA A 17 7.88 -15.77 3.60
N ILE A 18 6.86 -16.62 3.62
CA ILE A 18 5.99 -16.86 2.45
C ILE A 18 5.27 -15.57 2.05
N LEU A 19 4.68 -14.84 3.00
CA LEU A 19 3.99 -13.58 2.71
C LEU A 19 4.94 -12.53 2.13
N LEU A 20 6.15 -12.39 2.69
CA LEU A 20 7.16 -11.48 2.16
C LEU A 20 7.66 -11.91 0.78
N ALA A 21 7.83 -13.22 0.54
CA ALA A 21 8.21 -13.74 -0.77
C ALA A 21 7.12 -13.46 -1.83
N VAL A 22 5.85 -13.65 -1.47
CA VAL A 22 4.72 -13.29 -2.33
C VAL A 22 4.72 -11.78 -2.62
N GLY A 23 4.93 -10.95 -1.59
CA GLY A 23 5.04 -9.49 -1.75
C GLY A 23 6.17 -9.09 -2.70
N GLY A 24 7.36 -9.67 -2.51
CA GLY A 24 8.52 -9.44 -3.37
C GLY A 24 8.29 -9.91 -4.82
N PHE A 25 7.70 -11.08 -5.00
CA PHE A 25 7.37 -11.61 -6.33
C PHE A 25 6.35 -10.75 -7.08
N LEU A 26 5.29 -10.33 -6.40
CA LEU A 26 4.27 -9.46 -6.99
C LEU A 26 4.85 -8.07 -7.31
N GLY A 27 5.67 -7.53 -6.40
CA GLY A 27 6.38 -6.28 -6.61
C GLY A 27 7.37 -6.35 -7.79
N TYR A 28 8.13 -7.44 -7.89
CA TYR A 28 9.02 -7.70 -9.02
C TYR A 28 8.28 -7.71 -10.36
N ARG A 29 7.13 -8.40 -10.42
CA ARG A 29 6.32 -8.48 -11.66
C ARG A 29 5.68 -7.16 -12.04
N ARG A 30 5.26 -6.36 -11.07
CA ARG A 30 4.62 -5.06 -11.31
C ARG A 30 5.64 -3.96 -11.61
N GLY A 31 6.80 -4.02 -10.98
CA GLY A 31 7.81 -2.98 -10.98
C GLY A 31 7.45 -1.80 -10.08
N PHE A 32 8.47 -1.06 -9.64
CA PHE A 32 8.31 0.11 -8.76
C PHE A 32 7.57 1.26 -9.46
N LEU A 33 7.86 1.46 -10.74
CA LEU A 33 7.25 2.52 -11.56
C LEU A 33 5.72 2.38 -11.58
N MET A 34 5.21 1.16 -11.71
CA MET A 34 3.77 0.91 -11.73
C MET A 34 3.10 1.19 -10.38
N GLU A 35 3.78 0.88 -9.28
CA GLU A 35 3.30 1.22 -7.92
C GLU A 35 3.27 2.75 -7.73
N LEU A 36 4.25 3.47 -8.26
CA LEU A 36 4.28 4.94 -8.24
C LEU A 36 3.13 5.54 -9.06
N PHE A 37 2.88 5.02 -10.28
CA PHE A 37 1.73 5.45 -11.08
C PHE A 37 0.41 5.19 -10.38
N PHE A 38 0.28 4.05 -9.70
CA PHE A 38 -0.92 3.74 -8.93
C PHE A 38 -1.12 4.72 -7.77
N LEU A 39 -0.06 5.07 -7.05
CA LEU A 39 -0.12 6.08 -5.98
C LEU A 39 -0.55 7.44 -6.54
N CYS A 40 0.08 7.87 -7.64
CA CYS A 40 -0.31 9.12 -8.32
C CYS A 40 -1.77 9.07 -8.79
N ALA A 41 -2.22 7.93 -9.33
CA ALA A 41 -3.60 7.72 -9.76
C ALA A 41 -4.61 7.90 -8.60
N MET A 42 -4.28 7.35 -7.43
CA MET A 42 -5.12 7.51 -6.23
C MET A 42 -5.22 8.97 -5.80
N VAL A 43 -4.10 9.67 -5.70
CA VAL A 43 -4.06 11.10 -5.32
C VAL A 43 -4.82 11.95 -6.34
N LEU A 44 -4.53 11.79 -7.62
CA LEU A 44 -5.20 12.53 -8.69
C LEU A 44 -6.70 12.17 -8.76
N GLY A 45 -7.03 10.90 -8.56
CA GLY A 45 -8.42 10.43 -8.51
C GLY A 45 -9.24 11.14 -7.43
N VAL A 46 -8.67 11.26 -6.24
CA VAL A 46 -9.31 11.99 -5.13
C VAL A 46 -9.46 13.48 -5.47
N LEU A 47 -8.38 14.14 -5.91
CA LEU A 47 -8.41 15.58 -6.22
C LEU A 47 -9.38 15.91 -7.35
N ILE A 48 -9.31 15.17 -8.45
CA ILE A 48 -10.17 15.37 -9.63
C ILE A 48 -11.60 14.95 -9.31
N GLY A 49 -11.78 13.85 -8.56
CA GLY A 49 -13.07 13.37 -8.10
C GLY A 49 -13.84 14.43 -7.33
N PHE A 50 -13.20 15.07 -6.34
CA PHE A 50 -13.81 16.18 -5.60
C PHE A 50 -14.04 17.40 -6.49
N LYS A 51 -13.07 17.76 -7.32
CA LYS A 51 -13.18 18.94 -8.20
C LYS A 51 -14.32 18.86 -9.20
N LEU A 52 -14.55 17.68 -9.77
CA LEU A 52 -15.56 17.45 -10.82
C LEU A 52 -16.86 16.84 -10.28
N MET A 53 -16.95 16.56 -8.97
CA MET A 53 -18.12 15.93 -8.35
C MET A 53 -19.41 16.70 -8.67
N GLY A 54 -19.41 18.03 -8.57
CA GLY A 54 -20.59 18.87 -8.84
C GLY A 54 -21.08 18.74 -10.28
N ALA A 55 -20.17 18.81 -11.26
CA ALA A 55 -20.51 18.62 -12.68
C ALA A 55 -21.06 17.21 -12.96
N GLY A 56 -20.47 16.20 -12.29
CA GLY A 56 -20.95 14.83 -12.42
C GLY A 56 -22.34 14.62 -11.82
N VAL A 57 -22.65 15.28 -10.69
CA VAL A 57 -24.00 15.28 -10.09
C VAL A 57 -25.01 15.89 -11.06
N GLU A 58 -24.69 17.04 -11.65
CA GLU A 58 -25.59 17.69 -12.62
C GLU A 58 -25.87 16.80 -13.83
N TYR A 59 -24.85 16.14 -14.36
CA TYR A 59 -24.97 15.20 -15.47
C TYR A 59 -25.83 13.98 -15.10
N LEU A 60 -25.55 13.35 -13.96
CA LEU A 60 -26.29 12.17 -13.50
C LEU A 60 -27.74 12.51 -13.16
N HIS A 61 -28.01 13.68 -12.61
CA HIS A 61 -29.39 14.11 -12.31
C HIS A 61 -30.22 14.32 -13.58
N LYS A 62 -29.63 14.90 -14.62
CA LYS A 62 -30.29 15.11 -15.91
C LYS A 62 -30.66 13.80 -16.63
N GLU A 63 -29.75 12.81 -16.57
CA GLU A 63 -29.91 11.56 -17.33
C GLU A 63 -30.71 10.49 -16.57
N PHE A 64 -30.58 10.40 -15.25
CA PHE A 64 -31.11 9.26 -14.49
C PHE A 64 -32.24 9.60 -13.53
N ASN A 65 -32.63 10.89 -13.36
CA ASN A 65 -33.65 11.32 -12.37
C ASN A 65 -33.43 10.67 -10.97
N ALA A 66 -32.19 10.39 -10.60
CA ALA A 66 -31.85 9.63 -9.40
C ALA A 66 -31.94 10.50 -8.14
N ASP A 67 -32.16 9.84 -7.00
CA ASP A 67 -32.23 10.47 -5.66
C ASP A 67 -30.99 11.32 -5.39
N THR A 68 -31.21 12.59 -5.08
CA THR A 68 -30.17 13.61 -4.90
C THR A 68 -29.18 13.31 -3.78
N THR A 69 -29.55 12.48 -2.81
CA THR A 69 -28.72 12.17 -1.63
C THR A 69 -27.51 11.31 -1.95
N LEU A 70 -27.62 10.36 -2.88
CA LEU A 70 -26.53 9.45 -3.26
C LEU A 70 -25.71 9.92 -4.44
N LEU A 71 -26.22 10.85 -5.23
CA LEU A 71 -25.59 11.36 -6.44
C LEU A 71 -24.16 11.90 -6.24
N PRO A 72 -23.84 12.66 -5.17
CA PRO A 72 -22.47 13.13 -4.95
C PRO A 72 -21.47 11.98 -4.78
N TYR A 73 -21.83 10.96 -3.99
CA TYR A 73 -20.96 9.79 -3.76
C TYR A 73 -20.75 8.98 -5.03
N LEU A 74 -21.84 8.78 -5.80
CA LEU A 74 -21.79 8.04 -7.05
C LEU A 74 -20.96 8.79 -8.09
N SER A 75 -21.18 10.10 -8.23
CA SER A 75 -20.41 10.98 -9.12
C SER A 75 -18.93 10.95 -8.78
N PHE A 76 -18.58 11.14 -7.50
CA PHE A 76 -17.20 11.04 -7.04
C PHE A 76 -16.59 9.69 -7.39
N LEU A 77 -17.29 8.59 -7.08
CA LEU A 77 -16.80 7.23 -7.29
C LEU A 77 -16.54 6.95 -8.78
N ILE A 78 -17.45 7.34 -9.66
CA ILE A 78 -17.31 7.16 -11.11
C ILE A 78 -16.10 7.93 -11.62
N ILE A 79 -15.99 9.22 -11.27
CA ILE A 79 -14.86 10.06 -11.70
C ILE A 79 -13.55 9.51 -11.15
N PHE A 80 -13.51 9.14 -9.87
CA PHE A 80 -12.35 8.54 -9.21
C PHE A 80 -11.87 7.29 -9.97
N ILE A 81 -12.78 6.35 -10.24
CA ILE A 81 -12.46 5.10 -10.95
C ILE A 81 -11.94 5.41 -12.36
N LEU A 82 -12.58 6.32 -13.09
CA LEU A 82 -12.15 6.71 -14.43
C LEU A 82 -10.73 7.30 -14.42
N VAL A 83 -10.41 8.18 -13.48
CA VAL A 83 -9.07 8.76 -13.34
C VAL A 83 -8.05 7.67 -13.00
N VAL A 84 -8.37 6.78 -12.06
CA VAL A 84 -7.47 5.67 -11.69
C VAL A 84 -7.20 4.76 -12.88
N ILE A 85 -8.21 4.40 -13.66
CA ILE A 85 -8.05 3.59 -14.87
C ILE A 85 -7.18 4.32 -15.89
N LEU A 86 -7.45 5.61 -16.16
CA LEU A 86 -6.72 6.40 -17.14
C LEU A 86 -5.24 6.51 -16.78
N VAL A 87 -4.93 6.92 -15.54
CA VAL A 87 -3.55 7.12 -15.10
C VAL A 87 -2.78 5.80 -15.04
N THR A 88 -3.40 4.71 -14.57
CA THR A 88 -2.77 3.40 -14.56
C THR A 88 -2.57 2.83 -15.96
N PHE A 89 -3.47 3.10 -16.89
CA PHE A 89 -3.32 2.73 -18.30
C PHE A 89 -2.12 3.46 -18.93
N LEU A 90 -1.99 4.77 -18.71
CA LEU A 90 -0.84 5.56 -19.16
C LEU A 90 0.45 5.05 -18.53
N GLY A 91 0.44 4.76 -17.22
CA GLY A 91 1.57 4.18 -16.52
C GLY A 91 2.02 2.85 -17.12
N LYS A 92 1.06 1.99 -17.53
CA LYS A 92 1.37 0.71 -18.19
C LYS A 92 2.05 0.89 -19.55
N GLN A 93 1.64 1.89 -20.32
CA GLN A 93 2.29 2.18 -21.61
C GLN A 93 3.74 2.64 -21.42
N ILE A 94 3.98 3.53 -20.45
CA ILE A 94 5.32 3.98 -20.09
C ILE A 94 6.16 2.81 -19.58
N LYS A 95 5.62 1.99 -18.69
CA LYS A 95 6.30 0.80 -18.17
C LYS A 95 6.71 -0.16 -19.27
N ASN A 96 5.84 -0.45 -20.22
CA ASN A 96 6.14 -1.34 -21.35
C ASN A 96 7.34 -0.84 -22.19
N SER A 97 7.55 0.48 -22.26
CA SER A 97 8.71 1.07 -22.92
C SER A 97 9.97 0.94 -22.07
N VAL A 98 9.86 1.14 -20.76
CA VAL A 98 10.96 1.02 -19.80
C VAL A 98 11.42 -0.45 -19.68
N ASP A 99 10.51 -1.41 -19.66
CA ASP A 99 10.81 -2.84 -19.51
C ASP A 99 11.70 -3.39 -20.64
N LYS A 100 11.70 -2.75 -21.82
CA LYS A 100 12.57 -3.10 -22.94
C LYS A 100 14.00 -2.62 -22.78
N THR A 101 14.29 -1.84 -21.74
CA THR A 101 15.60 -1.24 -21.49
C THR A 101 16.26 -1.86 -20.24
N PHE A 102 17.52 -1.52 -19.99
CA PHE A 102 18.20 -1.87 -18.73
C PHE A 102 17.44 -1.36 -17.50
N LEU A 103 16.77 -0.21 -17.60
CA LEU A 103 15.95 0.37 -16.52
C LEU A 103 14.82 -0.54 -16.07
N GLY A 104 14.28 -1.40 -16.93
CA GLY A 104 13.25 -2.37 -16.57
C GLY A 104 13.71 -3.37 -15.52
N ARG A 105 14.99 -3.79 -15.56
CA ARG A 105 15.56 -4.68 -14.53
C ARG A 105 15.70 -3.97 -13.18
N VAL A 106 16.13 -2.72 -13.21
CA VAL A 106 16.25 -1.88 -12.00
C VAL A 106 14.87 -1.62 -11.41
N ASP A 107 13.88 -1.29 -12.25
CA ASP A 107 12.48 -1.10 -11.85
C ASP A 107 11.89 -2.36 -11.20
N ALA A 108 12.11 -3.53 -11.81
CA ALA A 108 11.66 -4.80 -11.26
C ALA A 108 12.32 -5.10 -9.91
N ALA A 109 13.63 -4.87 -9.77
CA ALA A 109 14.32 -5.08 -8.49
C ALA A 109 13.82 -4.11 -7.41
N ALA A 110 13.68 -2.83 -7.73
CA ALA A 110 13.10 -1.82 -6.84
C ALA A 110 11.64 -2.18 -6.46
N GLY A 111 10.86 -2.69 -7.42
CA GLY A 111 9.52 -3.19 -7.20
C GLY A 111 9.48 -4.37 -6.23
N ALA A 112 10.45 -5.31 -6.34
CA ALA A 112 10.55 -6.42 -5.40
C ALA A 112 10.80 -5.94 -3.96
N ILE A 113 11.76 -5.02 -3.77
CA ILE A 113 12.06 -4.43 -2.47
C ILE A 113 10.82 -3.73 -1.91
N HIS A 114 10.18 -2.88 -2.71
CA HIS A 114 8.95 -2.18 -2.32
C HIS A 114 7.83 -3.16 -1.95
N GLY A 115 7.66 -4.23 -2.73
CA GLY A 115 6.70 -5.28 -2.46
C GLY A 115 6.92 -5.97 -1.12
N VAL A 116 8.19 -6.33 -0.80
CA VAL A 116 8.54 -6.90 0.51
C VAL A 116 8.20 -5.92 1.63
N LEU A 117 8.60 -4.64 1.51
CA LEU A 117 8.33 -3.62 2.53
C LEU A 117 6.83 -3.39 2.74
N LYS A 118 6.05 -3.34 1.66
CA LYS A 118 4.59 -3.19 1.71
C LYS A 118 3.92 -4.36 2.43
N TYR A 119 4.31 -5.59 2.10
CA TYR A 119 3.77 -6.77 2.77
C TYR A 119 4.22 -6.87 4.23
N MET A 120 5.48 -6.50 4.53
CA MET A 120 5.96 -6.42 5.91
C MET A 120 5.12 -5.43 6.73
N PHE A 121 4.82 -4.26 6.16
CA PHE A 121 3.95 -3.26 6.80
C PHE A 121 2.55 -3.81 7.04
N CYS A 122 1.91 -4.44 6.04
CA CYS A 122 0.59 -5.04 6.19
C CYS A 122 0.57 -6.12 7.29
N VAL A 123 1.55 -7.01 7.31
CA VAL A 123 1.66 -8.04 8.35
C VAL A 123 1.88 -7.43 9.72
N SER A 124 2.72 -6.39 9.82
CA SER A 124 2.95 -5.64 11.05
C SER A 124 1.68 -5.01 11.60
N VAL A 125 0.89 -4.37 10.74
CA VAL A 125 -0.41 -3.79 11.12
C VAL A 125 -1.38 -4.88 11.59
N ILE A 126 -1.42 -6.03 10.92
CA ILE A 126 -2.26 -7.16 11.33
C ILE A 126 -1.86 -7.67 12.71
N ILE A 127 -0.55 -7.85 12.96
CA ILE A 127 -0.04 -8.26 14.28
C ILE A 127 -0.41 -7.23 15.35
N TRP A 128 -0.25 -5.94 15.06
CA TRP A 128 -0.62 -4.86 15.96
C TRP A 128 -2.13 -4.86 16.28
N LEU A 129 -2.98 -5.06 15.26
CA LEU A 129 -4.43 -5.17 15.46
C LEU A 129 -4.78 -6.36 16.37
N ILE A 130 -4.20 -7.54 16.11
CA ILE A 130 -4.41 -8.73 16.94
C ILE A 130 -4.01 -8.46 18.39
N SER A 131 -2.86 -7.83 18.60
CA SER A 131 -2.39 -7.45 19.95
C SER A 131 -3.31 -6.42 20.62
N SER A 132 -3.88 -5.49 19.86
CA SER A 132 -4.83 -4.47 20.37
C SER A 132 -6.14 -5.08 20.86
N PHE A 133 -6.55 -6.23 20.32
CA PHE A 133 -7.69 -7.00 20.84
C PHE A 133 -7.35 -7.89 22.03
N HIS A 134 -6.18 -7.67 22.68
CA HIS A 134 -5.68 -8.50 23.81
C HIS A 134 -5.50 -9.98 23.47
N TYR A 135 -5.39 -10.29 22.17
CA TYR A 135 -5.11 -11.64 21.70
C TYR A 135 -3.59 -11.77 21.48
N SER A 136 -2.92 -12.48 22.39
CA SER A 136 -1.49 -12.78 22.21
C SER A 136 -1.33 -14.05 21.37
N LEU A 137 -0.45 -13.99 20.37
CA LEU A 137 -0.07 -15.18 19.62
C LEU A 137 0.59 -16.20 20.57
N PRO A 138 0.34 -17.52 20.37
CA PRO A 138 0.90 -18.54 21.24
C PRO A 138 2.42 -18.41 21.38
N ALA A 139 2.91 -18.34 22.61
CA ALA A 139 4.34 -18.18 22.91
C ALA A 139 5.24 -19.26 22.26
N GLN A 140 4.67 -20.43 21.97
CA GLN A 140 5.36 -21.51 21.26
C GLN A 140 5.72 -21.15 19.81
N TRP A 141 5.01 -20.22 19.18
CA TRP A 141 5.22 -19.78 17.79
C TRP A 141 6.17 -18.56 17.72
N THR A 142 6.16 -17.71 18.74
CA THR A 142 6.90 -16.44 18.73
C THR A 142 8.27 -16.52 19.39
N LYS A 143 8.44 -17.41 20.41
CA LYS A 143 9.59 -17.42 21.31
C LYS A 143 10.95 -17.68 20.63
N ASN A 144 10.98 -18.37 19.48
CA ASN A 144 12.21 -18.69 18.72
C ASN A 144 12.21 -18.06 17.32
N SER A 145 11.28 -17.13 17.06
CA SER A 145 11.16 -16.46 15.77
C SER A 145 12.16 -15.31 15.66
N TRP A 146 12.78 -15.18 14.50
CA TRP A 146 13.63 -14.06 14.14
C TRP A 146 12.86 -12.99 13.35
N LEU A 147 11.93 -13.42 12.48
CA LEU A 147 11.16 -12.50 11.64
C LEU A 147 10.04 -11.81 12.42
N TYR A 148 9.45 -12.48 13.41
CA TYR A 148 8.33 -11.94 14.18
C TYR A 148 8.65 -10.60 14.84
N PRO A 149 9.71 -10.45 15.67
CA PRO A 149 9.99 -9.17 16.35
C PRO A 149 10.33 -8.05 15.36
N VAL A 150 11.00 -8.38 14.25
CA VAL A 150 11.29 -7.40 13.19
C VAL A 150 10.01 -6.92 12.52
N THR A 151 9.11 -7.86 12.21
CA THR A 151 7.85 -7.55 11.55
C THR A 151 6.89 -6.85 12.49
N GLU A 152 6.76 -7.29 13.74
CA GLU A 152 5.90 -6.66 14.76
C GLU A 152 6.26 -5.19 14.98
N GLY A 153 7.55 -4.88 15.09
CA GLY A 153 8.04 -3.51 15.30
C GLY A 153 7.98 -2.61 14.08
N PHE A 154 7.78 -3.14 12.88
CA PHE A 154 7.97 -2.37 11.64
C PHE A 154 6.97 -1.21 11.49
N ALA A 155 5.66 -1.45 11.62
CA ALA A 155 4.65 -0.40 11.50
C ALA A 155 4.74 0.65 12.63
N PRO A 156 4.93 0.29 13.93
CA PRO A 156 5.17 1.25 14.99
C PRO A 156 6.41 2.14 14.76
N HIS A 157 7.51 1.57 14.26
CA HIS A 157 8.71 2.35 13.95
C HIS A 157 8.47 3.33 12.78
N LEU A 158 7.78 2.89 11.73
CA LEU A 158 7.38 3.79 10.65
C LEU A 158 6.45 4.90 11.14
N ALA A 159 5.44 4.57 11.95
CA ALA A 159 4.54 5.56 12.52
C ALA A 159 5.29 6.58 13.39
N GLY A 160 6.27 6.12 14.19
CA GLY A 160 7.16 6.99 14.97
C GLY A 160 7.99 7.92 14.08
N PHE A 161 8.52 7.41 12.97
CA PHE A 161 9.27 8.20 12.00
C PHE A 161 8.38 9.29 11.36
N PHE A 162 7.19 8.93 10.91
CA PHE A 162 6.25 9.87 10.31
C PHE A 162 5.65 10.85 11.32
N SER A 163 5.54 10.49 12.59
CA SER A 163 5.04 11.41 13.62
C SER A 163 5.91 12.67 13.77
N GLY A 164 7.22 12.57 13.49
CA GLY A 164 8.14 13.69 13.44
C GLY A 164 7.83 14.70 12.32
N PHE A 165 7.18 14.26 11.23
CA PHE A 165 6.77 15.12 10.11
C PHE A 165 5.35 15.69 10.26
N LEU A 166 4.51 15.14 11.15
CA LEU A 166 3.16 15.63 11.40
C LEU A 166 3.06 17.10 11.82
N PRO A 167 3.99 17.66 12.64
CA PRO A 167 3.98 19.08 12.95
C PRO A 167 4.12 19.97 11.72
N VAL A 168 4.96 19.55 10.74
CA VAL A 168 5.18 20.28 9.48
C VAL A 168 3.89 20.30 8.64
N PHE A 169 3.15 19.17 8.59
CA PHE A 169 1.86 19.12 7.91
C PHE A 169 0.81 19.99 8.60
N LYS A 170 0.77 20.01 9.94
CA LYS A 170 -0.15 20.88 10.69
C LYS A 170 0.06 22.38 10.40
N GLU A 171 1.29 22.81 10.19
CA GLU A 171 1.58 24.19 9.85
C GLU A 171 1.14 24.56 8.43
N ILE A 172 1.30 23.66 7.48
CA ILE A 172 0.83 23.84 6.10
C ILE A 172 -0.71 23.98 6.06
N PHE A 173 -1.44 23.17 6.81
CA PHE A 173 -2.91 23.23 6.87
C PHE A 173 -3.49 24.37 7.73
N LYS A 174 -2.67 25.05 8.53
CA LYS A 174 -3.10 26.28 9.22
C LYS A 174 -3.14 27.51 8.32
N GLN A 175 -2.58 27.43 7.12
CA GLN A 175 -2.55 28.55 6.15
C GLN A 175 -3.73 28.50 5.17
N PHE A 176 -4.58 27.49 5.24
CA PHE A 176 -5.83 27.33 4.49
C PHE A 176 -7.02 27.26 5.46
#